data_6e23f1a1c47c5e141c04dbe86748438a
#
_entry.id   6e23f1a1c47c5e141c04dbe86748438a
#
_cell.length_a   1.000
_cell.length_b   1.000
_cell.length_c   1.000
_cell.angle_alpha   90.00
_cell.angle_beta   90.00
_cell.angle_gamma   90.00
#
_symmetry.space_group_name_H-M   'P 1'
#
loop_
_entity.id
_entity.type
_entity.pdbx_description
1 polymer ?
#
loop_
_entity_poly.entity_id
_entity_poly.type
_entity_poly.pdbx_seq_one_letter_code
_entity_poly.pdbx_strand_id
1 'polypeptide(L)'
;MEQDIRGVTKIKIFIIVLLVLFLISYAISYFINFGNKIAVIKIDGVIGYDSFSRKFVNPEVINGFIEQAETDSSVKGILLYINSPGGTAAASYEIMQKVKSCKKPVVAFINEIGTSGAYWIASSANKIVALPLAITGSIGVSASFIEFSGLMEKYGVSYHSIKAGEYKEAGSPYKKPSEKEKALMQSIVDQLYEEFVKSVAENRNMSQEKVKELANGAIYLGTNAKQIGLVDYVGNKELAINITKELAGIKKAQLVYYEIKPSFVERILGSLTESMALRLLSSAYIKINV
;
A
#
# COMPACT_ATOMS: atom_id res chain seq x y z
N MET A 1 -59.10 -9.10 40.04
CA MET A 1 -58.68 -10.32 39.33
C MET A 1 -58.63 -10.16 37.79
N GLU A 2 -59.65 -9.57 37.14
CA GLU A 2 -59.59 -9.34 35.64
C GLU A 2 -58.60 -8.28 35.17
N GLN A 3 -58.34 -7.21 35.98
CA GLN A 3 -57.35 -6.20 35.65
C GLN A 3 -55.91 -6.71 35.71
N ASP A 4 -55.61 -7.65 36.60
CA ASP A 4 -54.28 -8.25 36.73
C ASP A 4 -53.97 -9.18 35.57
N ILE A 5 -54.96 -9.93 35.04
CA ILE A 5 -54.77 -10.81 33.91
C ILE A 5 -54.49 -10.02 32.63
N ARG A 6 -55.14 -8.84 32.45
CA ARG A 6 -54.87 -7.95 31.30
C ARG A 6 -53.47 -7.32 31.33
N GLY A 7 -52.95 -7.01 32.51
CA GLY A 7 -51.60 -6.52 32.72
C GLY A 7 -50.53 -7.55 32.32
N VAL A 8 -50.70 -8.78 32.83
CA VAL A 8 -49.76 -9.89 32.51
C VAL A 8 -49.78 -10.26 31.02
N THR A 9 -50.97 -10.19 30.39
CA THR A 9 -51.10 -10.47 28.96
C THR A 9 -50.38 -9.40 28.10
N LYS A 10 -50.50 -8.13 28.46
CA LYS A 10 -49.77 -7.03 27.77
C LYS A 10 -48.27 -7.17 27.91
N ILE A 11 -47.74 -7.55 29.07
CA ILE A 11 -46.33 -7.79 29.31
C ILE A 11 -45.83 -8.98 28.46
N LYS A 12 -46.60 -10.08 28.41
CA LYS A 12 -46.26 -11.23 27.57
C LYS A 12 -46.20 -10.87 26.10
N ILE A 13 -47.17 -10.11 25.58
CA ILE A 13 -47.17 -9.66 24.16
C ILE A 13 -45.98 -8.75 23.90
N PHE A 14 -45.65 -7.83 24.80
CA PHE A 14 -44.49 -6.96 24.69
C PHE A 14 -43.16 -7.74 24.60
N ILE A 15 -42.99 -8.74 25.48
CA ILE A 15 -41.80 -9.63 25.44
C ILE A 15 -41.73 -10.41 24.16
N ILE A 16 -42.85 -10.94 23.64
CA ILE A 16 -42.89 -11.66 22.37
C ILE A 16 -42.50 -10.75 21.20
N VAL A 17 -42.98 -9.50 21.16
CA VAL A 17 -42.64 -8.52 20.14
C VAL A 17 -41.14 -8.19 20.18
N LEU A 18 -40.56 -7.96 21.38
CA LEU A 18 -39.13 -7.75 21.51
C LEU A 18 -38.31 -8.94 21.03
N LEU A 19 -38.73 -10.16 21.34
CA LEU A 19 -38.06 -11.38 20.93
C LEU A 19 -38.12 -11.57 19.39
N VAL A 20 -39.26 -11.26 18.78
CA VAL A 20 -39.42 -11.27 17.30
C VAL A 20 -38.54 -10.21 16.65
N LEU A 21 -38.50 -8.99 17.17
CA LEU A 21 -37.61 -7.92 16.67
C LEU A 21 -36.14 -8.29 16.80
N PHE A 22 -35.75 -8.92 17.91
CA PHE A 22 -34.40 -9.43 18.11
C PHE A 22 -34.05 -10.52 17.10
N LEU A 23 -34.95 -11.49 16.86
CA LEU A 23 -34.74 -12.55 15.87
C LEU A 23 -34.65 -12.00 14.43
N ILE A 24 -35.50 -11.02 14.10
CA ILE A 24 -35.45 -10.33 12.80
C ILE A 24 -34.12 -9.58 12.66
N SER A 25 -33.71 -8.83 13.67
CA SER A 25 -32.43 -8.11 13.68
C SER A 25 -31.24 -9.07 13.56
N TYR A 26 -31.28 -10.21 14.26
CA TYR A 26 -30.28 -11.26 14.17
C TYR A 26 -30.23 -11.88 12.79
N ALA A 27 -31.37 -12.20 12.19
CA ALA A 27 -31.46 -12.72 10.83
C ALA A 27 -30.94 -11.72 9.79
N ILE A 28 -31.34 -10.45 9.91
CA ILE A 28 -30.83 -9.37 9.03
C ILE A 28 -29.31 -9.23 9.18
N SER A 29 -28.79 -9.22 10.41
CA SER A 29 -27.35 -9.16 10.68
C SER A 29 -26.62 -10.38 10.10
N TYR A 30 -27.20 -11.56 10.24
CA TYR A 30 -26.69 -12.79 9.66
C TYR A 30 -26.62 -12.71 8.11
N PHE A 31 -27.69 -12.26 7.44
CA PHE A 31 -27.71 -12.11 5.98
C PHE A 31 -26.78 -10.99 5.48
N ILE A 32 -26.65 -9.88 6.22
CA ILE A 32 -25.75 -8.79 5.87
C ILE A 32 -24.28 -9.20 6.03
N ASN A 33 -23.95 -9.97 7.08
CA ASN A 33 -22.58 -10.45 7.34
C ASN A 33 -22.18 -11.67 6.49
N PHE A 34 -23.14 -12.40 5.90
CA PHE A 34 -22.85 -13.58 5.08
C PHE A 34 -22.66 -13.29 3.58
N GLY A 35 -22.70 -12.01 3.17
CA GLY A 35 -22.35 -11.64 1.81
C GLY A 35 -20.86 -11.86 1.54
N ASN A 36 -20.50 -12.43 0.38
CA ASN A 36 -19.11 -12.47 -0.07
C ASN A 36 -18.54 -11.06 -0.15
N LYS A 37 -17.34 -10.86 0.41
CA LYS A 37 -16.64 -9.59 0.41
C LYS A 37 -15.34 -9.68 -0.38
N ILE A 38 -14.93 -8.57 -0.98
CA ILE A 38 -13.57 -8.34 -1.48
C ILE A 38 -12.96 -7.23 -0.63
N ALA A 39 -11.83 -7.52 0.01
CA ALA A 39 -11.06 -6.52 0.73
C ALA A 39 -10.31 -5.64 -0.28
N VAL A 40 -10.50 -4.34 -0.20
CA VAL A 40 -9.74 -3.36 -0.99
C VAL A 40 -8.71 -2.73 -0.05
N ILE A 41 -7.44 -3.00 -0.32
CA ILE A 41 -6.31 -2.48 0.46
C ILE A 41 -5.56 -1.50 -0.43
N LYS A 42 -5.41 -0.25 0.04
CA LYS A 42 -4.72 0.79 -0.72
C LYS A 42 -3.22 0.79 -0.41
N ILE A 43 -2.42 0.82 -1.47
CA ILE A 43 -0.98 1.11 -1.44
C ILE A 43 -0.81 2.44 -2.18
N ASP A 44 -0.96 3.55 -1.45
CA ASP A 44 -1.02 4.90 -2.00
C ASP A 44 0.04 5.78 -1.34
N GLY A 45 1.04 6.22 -2.11
CA GLY A 45 2.19 6.97 -1.63
C GLY A 45 3.48 6.16 -1.53
N VAL A 46 4.51 6.74 -0.88
CA VAL A 46 5.85 6.15 -0.76
C VAL A 46 5.85 5.01 0.27
N ILE A 47 6.48 3.88 -0.05
CA ILE A 47 6.55 2.70 0.82
C ILE A 47 7.73 2.84 1.79
N GLY A 48 7.47 2.74 3.09
CA GLY A 48 8.51 2.88 4.12
C GLY A 48 7.96 2.77 5.55
N TYR A 49 8.88 2.76 6.52
CA TYR A 49 8.56 2.57 7.95
C TYR A 49 8.27 3.87 8.72
N ASP A 50 8.17 5.02 8.06
CA ASP A 50 7.87 6.26 8.77
C ASP A 50 6.44 6.25 9.33
N SER A 51 6.36 6.15 10.64
CA SER A 51 5.10 6.11 11.39
C SER A 51 4.54 7.51 11.68
N PHE A 52 5.35 8.58 11.56
CA PHE A 52 4.95 9.95 11.87
C PHE A 52 4.26 10.66 10.70
N SER A 53 4.50 10.19 9.49
CA SER A 53 3.90 10.77 8.30
C SER A 53 2.89 9.79 7.69
N ARG A 54 1.61 10.15 7.66
CA ARG A 54 0.57 9.41 6.91
C ARG A 54 0.81 9.36 5.41
N LYS A 55 1.90 9.98 4.94
CA LYS A 55 2.33 9.97 3.54
C LYS A 55 3.08 8.69 3.15
N PHE A 56 3.43 7.84 4.14
CA PHE A 56 4.13 6.59 3.90
C PHE A 56 3.17 5.39 4.03
N VAL A 57 3.36 4.45 3.12
CA VAL A 57 2.73 3.12 3.17
C VAL A 57 3.57 2.26 4.11
N ASN A 58 3.12 2.13 5.36
CA ASN A 58 3.82 1.36 6.38
C ASN A 58 3.53 -0.15 6.19
N PRO A 59 4.58 -1.01 6.09
CA PRO A 59 4.41 -2.45 5.88
C PRO A 59 3.64 -3.14 7.01
N GLU A 60 3.82 -2.76 8.27
CA GLU A 60 3.08 -3.36 9.39
C GLU A 60 1.56 -3.15 9.23
N VAL A 61 1.16 -1.98 8.78
CA VAL A 61 -0.26 -1.64 8.55
C VAL A 61 -0.83 -2.45 7.39
N ILE A 62 -0.12 -2.50 6.26
CA ILE A 62 -0.58 -3.24 5.08
C ILE A 62 -0.63 -4.73 5.37
N ASN A 63 0.39 -5.28 6.01
CA ASN A 63 0.44 -6.68 6.41
C ASN A 63 -0.70 -7.02 7.39
N GLY A 64 -0.98 -6.14 8.35
CA GLY A 64 -2.12 -6.28 9.26
C GLY A 64 -3.47 -6.29 8.52
N PHE A 65 -3.65 -5.45 7.50
CA PHE A 65 -4.86 -5.48 6.68
C PHE A 65 -4.99 -6.76 5.86
N ILE A 66 -3.89 -7.25 5.27
CA ILE A 66 -3.88 -8.52 4.54
C ILE A 66 -4.25 -9.67 5.49
N GLU A 67 -3.69 -9.69 6.70
CA GLU A 67 -3.98 -10.71 7.71
C GLU A 67 -5.44 -10.68 8.18
N GLN A 68 -5.98 -9.49 8.47
CA GLN A 68 -7.39 -9.33 8.80
C GLN A 68 -8.30 -9.81 7.65
N ALA A 69 -7.96 -9.43 6.40
CA ALA A 69 -8.69 -9.89 5.24
C ALA A 69 -8.56 -11.42 5.04
N GLU A 70 -7.41 -12.00 5.33
CA GLU A 70 -7.16 -13.44 5.21
C GLU A 70 -7.96 -14.25 6.24
N THR A 71 -8.06 -13.76 7.47
CA THR A 71 -8.75 -14.44 8.58
C THR A 71 -10.28 -14.26 8.56
N ASP A 72 -10.81 -13.18 7.97
CA ASP A 72 -12.26 -12.96 7.83
C ASP A 72 -12.85 -13.93 6.81
N SER A 73 -13.64 -14.91 7.27
CA SER A 73 -14.28 -15.92 6.41
C SER A 73 -15.24 -15.34 5.38
N SER A 74 -15.78 -14.14 5.58
CA SER A 74 -16.63 -13.43 4.62
C SER A 74 -15.85 -12.80 3.47
N VAL A 75 -14.56 -12.48 3.66
CA VAL A 75 -13.68 -12.01 2.60
C VAL A 75 -13.23 -13.18 1.73
N LYS A 76 -13.48 -13.12 0.44
CA LYS A 76 -13.18 -14.19 -0.53
C LYS A 76 -11.98 -13.89 -1.42
N GLY A 77 -11.58 -12.62 -1.51
CA GLY A 77 -10.42 -12.17 -2.28
C GLY A 77 -9.98 -10.78 -1.85
N ILE A 78 -8.78 -10.41 -2.26
CA ILE A 78 -8.14 -9.13 -1.93
C ILE A 78 -7.83 -8.39 -3.23
N LEU A 79 -8.17 -7.11 -3.28
CA LEU A 79 -7.78 -6.18 -4.33
C LEU A 79 -6.77 -5.18 -3.74
N LEU A 80 -5.51 -5.27 -4.14
CA LEU A 80 -4.52 -4.24 -3.85
C LEU A 80 -4.70 -3.09 -4.83
N TYR A 81 -5.12 -1.93 -4.35
CA TYR A 81 -5.24 -0.72 -5.15
C TYR A 81 -3.94 0.06 -5.03
N ILE A 82 -3.15 0.07 -6.10
CA ILE A 82 -1.77 0.59 -6.11
C ILE A 82 -1.71 1.93 -6.83
N ASN A 83 -1.18 2.92 -6.11
CA ASN A 83 -0.83 4.24 -6.63
C ASN A 83 0.44 4.73 -5.91
N SER A 84 1.59 4.14 -6.25
CA SER A 84 2.83 4.31 -5.50
C SER A 84 4.05 4.31 -6.41
N PRO A 85 5.01 5.22 -6.20
CA PRO A 85 6.29 5.21 -6.90
C PRO A 85 7.25 4.13 -6.38
N GLY A 86 6.86 3.39 -5.35
CA GLY A 86 7.74 2.47 -4.62
C GLY A 86 8.24 3.07 -3.31
N GLY A 87 9.42 2.64 -2.86
CA GLY A 87 10.00 3.09 -1.60
C GLY A 87 11.20 2.26 -1.18
N THR A 88 11.39 2.06 0.13
CA THR A 88 12.53 1.31 0.63
C THR A 88 12.43 -0.18 0.28
N ALA A 89 13.57 -0.80 -0.02
CA ALA A 89 13.64 -2.21 -0.42
C ALA A 89 13.07 -3.13 0.66
N ALA A 90 13.46 -2.94 1.92
CA ALA A 90 13.02 -3.78 3.03
C ALA A 90 11.49 -3.73 3.22
N ALA A 91 10.90 -2.52 3.25
CA ALA A 91 9.44 -2.36 3.41
C ALA A 91 8.67 -2.97 2.24
N SER A 92 9.16 -2.78 1.00
CA SER A 92 8.53 -3.36 -0.20
C SER A 92 8.62 -4.89 -0.21
N TYR A 93 9.77 -5.44 0.16
CA TYR A 93 10.00 -6.88 0.27
C TYR A 93 9.07 -7.52 1.31
N GLU A 94 8.92 -6.92 2.47
CA GLU A 94 8.05 -7.41 3.55
C GLU A 94 6.59 -7.50 3.11
N ILE A 95 6.06 -6.44 2.47
CA ILE A 95 4.70 -6.47 1.93
C ILE A 95 4.58 -7.51 0.81
N MET A 96 5.55 -7.59 -0.10
CA MET A 96 5.58 -8.57 -1.18
C MET A 96 5.51 -10.00 -0.63
N GLN A 97 6.28 -10.33 0.39
CA GLN A 97 6.26 -11.65 1.03
C GLN A 97 4.90 -11.96 1.66
N LYS A 98 4.26 -10.97 2.32
CA LYS A 98 2.93 -11.14 2.90
C LYS A 98 1.88 -11.39 1.82
N VAL A 99 1.94 -10.68 0.70
CA VAL A 99 1.04 -10.91 -0.46
C VAL A 99 1.28 -12.31 -1.04
N LYS A 100 2.54 -12.70 -1.25
CA LYS A 100 2.93 -14.02 -1.79
C LYS A 100 2.44 -15.18 -0.92
N SER A 101 2.46 -15.02 0.40
CA SER A 101 2.03 -16.05 1.35
C SER A 101 0.53 -16.08 1.60
N CYS A 102 -0.23 -15.10 1.10
CA CYS A 102 -1.68 -15.01 1.32
C CYS A 102 -2.41 -16.19 0.67
N LYS A 103 -3.27 -16.85 1.44
CA LYS A 103 -4.05 -18.03 0.98
C LYS A 103 -5.26 -17.66 0.14
N LYS A 104 -5.71 -16.40 0.20
CA LYS A 104 -6.83 -15.91 -0.60
C LYS A 104 -6.32 -15.32 -1.91
N PRO A 105 -7.11 -15.35 -2.99
CA PRO A 105 -6.76 -14.70 -4.23
C PRO A 105 -6.48 -13.21 -4.03
N VAL A 106 -5.33 -12.75 -4.53
CA VAL A 106 -4.93 -11.35 -4.52
C VAL A 106 -4.79 -10.85 -5.95
N VAL A 107 -5.45 -9.76 -6.28
CA VAL A 107 -5.30 -9.05 -7.55
C VAL A 107 -4.70 -7.68 -7.27
N ALA A 108 -3.63 -7.32 -7.97
CA ALA A 108 -3.07 -5.98 -7.95
C ALA A 108 -3.69 -5.14 -9.07
N PHE A 109 -4.19 -3.98 -8.74
CA PHE A 109 -4.67 -2.98 -9.70
C PHE A 109 -3.79 -1.74 -9.64
N ILE A 110 -3.03 -1.51 -10.69
CA ILE A 110 -2.19 -0.32 -10.86
C ILE A 110 -3.04 0.78 -11.51
N ASN A 111 -3.34 1.81 -10.72
CA ASN A 111 -4.22 2.90 -11.14
C ASN A 111 -3.45 3.95 -11.97
N GLU A 112 -2.55 4.68 -11.35
CA GLU A 112 -1.76 5.72 -12.01
C GLU A 112 -0.28 5.35 -12.04
N ILE A 113 0.30 5.02 -10.88
CA ILE A 113 1.69 4.65 -10.73
C ILE A 113 1.79 3.36 -9.92
N GLY A 114 2.62 2.43 -10.38
CA GLY A 114 2.98 1.20 -9.67
C GLY A 114 4.38 0.78 -10.05
N THR A 115 5.39 1.52 -9.58
CA THR A 115 6.80 1.38 -10.01
C THR A 115 7.70 0.92 -8.87
N SER A 116 8.89 0.38 -9.22
CA SER A 116 9.94 0.01 -8.26
C SER A 116 9.39 -0.93 -7.17
N GLY A 117 9.54 -0.61 -5.88
CA GLY A 117 9.00 -1.40 -4.77
C GLY A 117 7.49 -1.68 -4.85
N ALA A 118 6.70 -0.77 -5.43
CA ALA A 118 5.28 -1.00 -5.64
C ALA A 118 5.01 -2.05 -6.74
N TYR A 119 5.85 -2.09 -7.79
CA TYR A 119 5.80 -3.18 -8.75
C TYR A 119 6.28 -4.50 -8.14
N TRP A 120 7.29 -4.47 -7.26
CA TRP A 120 7.74 -5.64 -6.53
C TRP A 120 6.58 -6.30 -5.78
N ILE A 121 5.79 -5.50 -5.05
CA ILE A 121 4.58 -5.96 -4.38
C ILE A 121 3.55 -6.48 -5.40
N ALA A 122 3.26 -5.70 -6.45
CA ALA A 122 2.28 -6.08 -7.46
C ALA A 122 2.64 -7.41 -8.13
N SER A 123 3.94 -7.67 -8.35
CA SER A 123 4.44 -8.88 -9.00
C SER A 123 4.04 -10.17 -8.27
N SER A 124 3.86 -10.12 -6.94
CA SER A 124 3.51 -11.25 -6.09
C SER A 124 2.01 -11.56 -6.04
N ALA A 125 1.16 -10.70 -6.62
CA ALA A 125 -0.27 -10.97 -6.73
C ALA A 125 -0.58 -12.07 -7.77
N ASN A 126 -1.70 -12.77 -7.62
CA ASN A 126 -2.12 -13.80 -8.57
C ASN A 126 -2.35 -13.23 -9.98
N LYS A 127 -2.83 -12.00 -10.08
CA LYS A 127 -3.00 -11.26 -11.34
C LYS A 127 -2.73 -9.78 -11.14
N ILE A 128 -2.21 -9.14 -12.18
CA ILE A 128 -1.96 -7.70 -12.24
C ILE A 128 -2.81 -7.09 -13.35
N VAL A 129 -3.61 -6.10 -12.97
CA VAL A 129 -4.39 -5.26 -13.90
C VAL A 129 -3.79 -3.85 -13.84
N ALA A 130 -3.54 -3.23 -14.98
CA ALA A 130 -3.09 -1.83 -15.04
C ALA A 130 -4.01 -1.00 -15.95
N LEU A 131 -4.23 0.26 -15.62
CA LEU A 131 -4.81 1.18 -16.59
C LEU A 131 -3.90 1.29 -17.83
N PRO A 132 -4.46 1.54 -19.01
CA PRO A 132 -3.66 1.64 -20.26
C PRO A 132 -2.48 2.61 -20.15
N LEU A 133 -2.70 3.75 -19.49
CA LEU A 133 -1.73 4.83 -19.32
C LEU A 133 -1.05 4.83 -17.94
N ALA A 134 -1.31 3.84 -17.09
CA ALA A 134 -0.60 3.70 -15.84
C ALA A 134 0.90 3.47 -16.09
N ILE A 135 1.73 4.05 -15.22
CA ILE A 135 3.18 3.91 -15.29
C ILE A 135 3.58 2.79 -14.32
N THR A 136 4.35 1.80 -14.83
CA THR A 136 4.80 0.66 -14.04
C THR A 136 6.23 0.24 -14.42
N GLY A 137 6.74 -0.86 -13.86
CA GLY A 137 8.12 -1.29 -14.05
C GLY A 137 9.08 -0.60 -13.10
N SER A 138 10.09 0.10 -13.62
CA SER A 138 11.19 0.67 -12.80
C SER A 138 11.83 -0.39 -11.90
N ILE A 139 12.04 -1.60 -12.45
CA ILE A 139 12.71 -2.68 -11.74
C ILE A 139 14.18 -2.32 -11.67
N GLY A 140 14.64 -2.00 -10.47
CA GLY A 140 16.00 -1.54 -10.23
C GLY A 140 16.16 -1.04 -8.80
N VAL A 141 17.40 -0.85 -8.37
CA VAL A 141 17.75 -0.32 -7.06
C VAL A 141 18.73 0.84 -7.23
N SER A 142 18.50 1.92 -6.50
CA SER A 142 19.41 3.05 -6.47
C SER A 142 19.68 3.48 -5.04
N ALA A 143 20.91 3.88 -4.75
CA ALA A 143 21.28 4.60 -3.56
C ALA A 143 21.96 5.91 -3.96
N SER A 144 21.49 7.03 -3.42
CA SER A 144 22.06 8.34 -3.72
C SER A 144 22.27 9.13 -2.44
N PHE A 145 23.36 9.88 -2.40
CA PHE A 145 23.67 10.81 -1.31
C PHE A 145 24.33 12.07 -1.87
N ILE A 146 24.15 13.17 -1.18
CA ILE A 146 24.79 14.44 -1.55
C ILE A 146 26.14 14.51 -0.84
N GLU A 147 27.18 14.95 -1.55
CA GLU A 147 28.51 15.18 -1.02
C GLU A 147 28.87 16.65 -1.27
N PHE A 148 29.30 17.39 -0.24
CA PHE A 148 29.62 18.80 -0.33
C PHE A 148 30.96 19.19 0.33
N SER A 149 31.91 18.23 0.46
CA SER A 149 33.22 18.52 1.01
C SER A 149 34.00 19.59 0.22
N GLY A 150 33.86 19.60 -1.11
CA GLY A 150 34.46 20.63 -1.95
C GLY A 150 33.86 22.02 -1.72
N LEU A 151 32.57 22.11 -1.41
CA LEU A 151 31.94 23.37 -1.02
C LEU A 151 32.47 23.88 0.33
N MET A 152 32.60 22.96 1.29
CA MET A 152 33.13 23.26 2.62
C MET A 152 34.57 23.79 2.52
N GLU A 153 35.44 23.12 1.75
CA GLU A 153 36.80 23.51 1.50
C GLU A 153 36.86 24.94 0.90
N LYS A 154 36.03 25.24 -0.09
CA LYS A 154 35.94 26.55 -0.74
C LYS A 154 35.63 27.70 0.25
N TYR A 155 34.84 27.40 1.29
CA TYR A 155 34.43 28.40 2.30
C TYR A 155 35.21 28.28 3.62
N GLY A 156 36.31 27.53 3.64
CA GLY A 156 37.16 27.40 4.83
C GLY A 156 36.54 26.62 5.99
N VAL A 157 35.57 25.77 5.73
CA VAL A 157 34.91 24.90 6.73
C VAL A 157 35.67 23.57 6.79
N SER A 158 36.22 23.23 7.95
CA SER A 158 36.93 21.98 8.18
C SER A 158 36.01 20.95 8.85
N TYR A 159 36.08 19.73 8.38
CA TYR A 159 35.40 18.56 9.00
C TYR A 159 36.44 17.65 9.63
N HIS A 160 36.31 17.40 10.92
CA HIS A 160 37.17 16.50 11.68
C HIS A 160 36.36 15.36 12.25
N SER A 161 36.73 14.16 11.90
CA SER A 161 36.05 12.93 12.38
C SER A 161 37.01 12.10 13.23
N ILE A 162 36.51 11.66 14.38
CA ILE A 162 37.18 10.66 15.24
C ILE A 162 36.31 9.43 15.22
N LYS A 163 36.79 8.33 14.64
CA LYS A 163 36.00 7.12 14.40
C LYS A 163 36.78 5.85 14.69
N ALA A 164 36.04 4.81 15.06
CA ALA A 164 36.52 3.44 15.07
C ALA A 164 35.68 2.64 14.05
N GLY A 165 36.36 1.89 13.18
CA GLY A 165 35.78 1.16 12.06
C GLY A 165 35.92 1.88 10.71
N GLU A 166 36.49 1.16 9.73
CA GLU A 166 36.87 1.70 8.41
C GLU A 166 35.68 2.37 7.68
N TYR A 167 34.51 1.74 7.74
CA TYR A 167 33.31 2.16 6.98
C TYR A 167 32.30 3.01 7.80
N LYS A 168 32.66 3.45 9.02
CA LYS A 168 31.70 4.12 9.91
C LYS A 168 31.11 5.41 9.35
N GLU A 169 31.80 6.01 8.38
CA GLU A 169 31.38 7.23 7.70
C GLU A 169 31.08 7.01 6.20
N ALA A 170 30.86 5.78 5.79
CA ALA A 170 30.41 5.52 4.44
C ALA A 170 29.07 6.25 4.20
N GLY A 171 29.02 7.08 3.13
CA GLY A 171 27.85 7.92 2.84
C GLY A 171 27.83 9.27 3.57
N SER A 172 28.86 9.63 4.34
CA SER A 172 28.95 10.95 4.95
C SER A 172 28.94 12.06 3.88
N PRO A 173 28.10 13.10 4.01
CA PRO A 173 28.07 14.20 3.07
C PRO A 173 29.25 15.17 3.21
N TYR A 174 30.07 15.02 4.26
CA TYR A 174 31.12 15.96 4.62
C TYR A 174 32.52 15.58 4.10
N LYS A 175 32.63 14.43 3.43
CA LYS A 175 33.89 13.96 2.86
C LYS A 175 33.64 13.22 1.53
N LYS A 176 34.66 13.24 0.65
CA LYS A 176 34.64 12.39 -0.55
C LYS A 176 34.66 10.91 -0.15
N PRO A 177 33.77 10.08 -0.74
CA PRO A 177 33.81 8.65 -0.48
C PRO A 177 35.07 8.03 -1.08
N SER A 178 35.72 7.14 -0.33
CA SER A 178 36.82 6.32 -0.84
C SER A 178 36.30 5.27 -1.84
N GLU A 179 37.20 4.73 -2.68
CA GLU A 179 36.84 3.65 -3.61
C GLU A 179 36.33 2.39 -2.88
N LYS A 180 36.85 2.09 -1.68
CA LYS A 180 36.36 1.01 -0.86
C LYS A 180 34.93 1.25 -0.35
N GLU A 181 34.60 2.48 0.06
CA GLU A 181 33.24 2.83 0.48
C GLU A 181 32.25 2.76 -0.70
N LYS A 182 32.66 3.24 -1.89
CA LYS A 182 31.85 3.10 -3.12
C LYS A 182 31.61 1.64 -3.46
N ALA A 183 32.66 0.80 -3.41
CA ALA A 183 32.55 -0.62 -3.68
C ALA A 183 31.62 -1.34 -2.69
N LEU A 184 31.68 -0.99 -1.39
CA LEU A 184 30.75 -1.51 -0.37
C LEU A 184 29.31 -1.12 -0.69
N MET A 185 29.04 0.16 -0.99
CA MET A 185 27.69 0.62 -1.33
C MET A 185 27.17 -0.04 -2.60
N GLN A 186 28.01 -0.17 -3.64
CA GLN A 186 27.63 -0.84 -4.87
C GLN A 186 27.28 -2.30 -4.61
N SER A 187 28.07 -3.01 -3.81
CA SER A 187 27.78 -4.40 -3.44
C SER A 187 26.41 -4.57 -2.74
N ILE A 188 26.01 -3.61 -1.90
CA ILE A 188 24.69 -3.63 -1.27
C ILE A 188 23.59 -3.42 -2.30
N VAL A 189 23.76 -2.44 -3.20
CA VAL A 189 22.81 -2.16 -4.28
C VAL A 189 22.66 -3.39 -5.19
N ASP A 190 23.76 -4.04 -5.56
CA ASP A 190 23.76 -5.23 -6.41
C ASP A 190 23.03 -6.41 -5.75
N GLN A 191 23.23 -6.64 -4.45
CA GLN A 191 22.51 -7.68 -3.72
C GLN A 191 21.00 -7.43 -3.65
N LEU A 192 20.59 -6.19 -3.39
CA LEU A 192 19.17 -5.80 -3.40
C LEU A 192 18.55 -5.94 -4.80
N TYR A 193 19.32 -5.59 -5.84
CA TYR A 193 18.90 -5.73 -7.23
C TYR A 193 18.70 -7.20 -7.61
N GLU A 194 19.66 -8.07 -7.31
CA GLU A 194 19.54 -9.52 -7.60
C GLU A 194 18.33 -10.14 -6.89
N GLU A 195 18.05 -9.75 -5.63
CA GLU A 195 16.86 -10.22 -4.92
C GLU A 195 15.57 -9.72 -5.57
N PHE A 196 15.53 -8.48 -6.04
CA PHE A 196 14.38 -7.94 -6.77
C PHE A 196 14.15 -8.70 -8.08
N VAL A 197 15.19 -8.88 -8.89
CA VAL A 197 15.13 -9.64 -10.15
C VAL A 197 14.63 -11.07 -9.90
N LYS A 198 15.23 -11.75 -8.93
CA LYS A 198 14.86 -13.12 -8.55
C LYS A 198 13.38 -13.20 -8.14
N SER A 199 12.94 -12.31 -7.26
CA SER A 199 11.55 -12.28 -6.81
C SER A 199 10.58 -12.06 -7.97
N VAL A 200 10.88 -11.11 -8.86
CA VAL A 200 10.01 -10.85 -10.03
C VAL A 200 10.00 -12.06 -10.97
N ALA A 201 11.14 -12.69 -11.21
CA ALA A 201 11.24 -13.89 -12.06
C ALA A 201 10.34 -15.02 -11.52
N GLU A 202 10.44 -15.31 -10.22
CA GLU A 202 9.60 -16.30 -9.55
C GLU A 202 8.10 -15.92 -9.62
N ASN A 203 7.78 -14.70 -9.25
CA ASN A 203 6.39 -14.23 -9.12
C ASN A 203 5.69 -14.14 -10.48
N ARG A 204 6.41 -13.78 -11.54
CA ARG A 204 5.89 -13.65 -12.92
C ARG A 204 6.09 -14.90 -13.76
N ASN A 205 6.70 -15.96 -13.20
CA ASN A 205 7.07 -17.19 -13.93
C ASN A 205 7.88 -16.88 -15.19
N MET A 206 8.90 -16.02 -15.06
CA MET A 206 9.84 -15.63 -16.11
C MET A 206 11.23 -16.11 -15.77
N SER A 207 12.11 -16.30 -16.77
CA SER A 207 13.52 -16.54 -16.47
C SER A 207 14.19 -15.29 -15.89
N GLN A 208 15.22 -15.48 -15.07
CA GLN A 208 15.95 -14.34 -14.50
C GLN A 208 16.64 -13.51 -15.59
N GLU A 209 17.11 -14.15 -16.66
CA GLU A 209 17.72 -13.48 -17.82
C GLU A 209 16.70 -12.54 -18.46
N LYS A 210 15.48 -13.02 -18.68
CA LYS A 210 14.40 -12.20 -19.24
C LYS A 210 14.03 -11.03 -18.34
N VAL A 211 13.99 -11.25 -17.03
CA VAL A 211 13.73 -10.15 -16.08
C VAL A 211 14.90 -9.17 -16.07
N LYS A 212 16.17 -9.62 -16.12
CA LYS A 212 17.35 -8.74 -16.20
C LYS A 212 17.34 -7.81 -17.43
N GLU A 213 16.86 -8.29 -18.58
CA GLU A 213 16.66 -7.42 -19.75
C GLU A 213 15.68 -6.26 -19.47
N LEU A 214 14.66 -6.50 -18.66
CA LEU A 214 13.64 -5.53 -18.31
C LEU A 214 13.99 -4.70 -17.06
N ALA A 215 14.92 -5.19 -16.23
CA ALA A 215 15.30 -4.64 -14.95
C ALA A 215 16.43 -3.59 -15.04
N ASN A 216 16.37 -2.75 -16.05
CA ASN A 216 17.31 -1.65 -16.26
C ASN A 216 16.83 -0.31 -15.69
N GLY A 217 15.79 -0.34 -14.84
CA GLY A 217 15.16 0.85 -14.27
C GLY A 217 14.14 1.53 -15.19
N ALA A 218 13.88 0.99 -16.38
CA ALA A 218 12.92 1.57 -17.32
C ALA A 218 11.49 1.49 -16.79
N ILE A 219 10.68 2.50 -17.15
CA ILE A 219 9.25 2.56 -16.90
C ILE A 219 8.47 2.22 -18.16
N TYR A 220 7.28 1.67 -17.99
CA TYR A 220 6.41 1.23 -19.08
C TYR A 220 4.99 1.72 -18.84
N LEU A 221 4.28 2.08 -19.91
CA LEU A 221 2.82 2.23 -19.84
C LEU A 221 2.18 0.85 -19.64
N GLY A 222 1.00 0.80 -19.03
CA GLY A 222 0.28 -0.44 -18.77
C GLY A 222 0.08 -1.30 -20.02
N THR A 223 -0.16 -0.67 -21.17
CA THR A 223 -0.26 -1.36 -22.48
C THR A 223 1.03 -2.08 -22.86
N ASN A 224 2.17 -1.41 -22.74
CA ASN A 224 3.48 -1.96 -23.05
C ASN A 224 3.90 -3.02 -22.02
N ALA A 225 3.62 -2.77 -20.75
CA ALA A 225 3.89 -3.70 -19.65
C ALA A 225 3.19 -5.06 -19.86
N LYS A 226 1.97 -5.05 -20.41
CA LYS A 226 1.26 -6.28 -20.78
C LYS A 226 1.99 -7.03 -21.92
N GLN A 227 2.45 -6.33 -22.95
CA GLN A 227 3.14 -6.96 -24.09
C GLN A 227 4.43 -7.69 -23.68
N ILE A 228 5.14 -7.14 -22.68
CA ILE A 228 6.39 -7.72 -22.17
C ILE A 228 6.21 -8.66 -20.98
N GLY A 229 4.96 -8.94 -20.55
CA GLY A 229 4.64 -9.91 -19.52
C GLY A 229 4.70 -9.38 -18.09
N LEU A 230 4.96 -8.10 -17.87
CA LEU A 230 4.97 -7.49 -16.53
C LEU A 230 3.55 -7.30 -15.94
N VAL A 231 2.52 -7.23 -16.79
CA VAL A 231 1.12 -7.05 -16.41
C VAL A 231 0.26 -8.10 -17.13
N ASP A 232 -0.77 -8.65 -16.48
CA ASP A 232 -1.64 -9.66 -17.06
C ASP A 232 -2.76 -9.06 -17.91
N TYR A 233 -3.35 -7.97 -17.42
CA TYR A 233 -4.51 -7.34 -18.07
C TYR A 233 -4.37 -5.82 -18.11
N VAL A 234 -4.86 -5.25 -19.20
CA VAL A 234 -5.03 -3.80 -19.33
C VAL A 234 -6.52 -3.49 -19.19
N GLY A 235 -6.88 -2.64 -18.23
CA GLY A 235 -8.25 -2.28 -17.97
C GLY A 235 -8.43 -1.45 -16.70
N ASN A 236 -9.67 -1.19 -16.35
CA ASN A 236 -10.05 -0.37 -15.22
C ASN A 236 -10.21 -1.17 -13.92
N LYS A 237 -10.52 -0.49 -12.82
CA LYS A 237 -10.78 -1.09 -11.50
C LYS A 237 -11.90 -2.13 -11.54
N GLU A 238 -12.91 -1.94 -12.37
CA GLU A 238 -14.03 -2.87 -12.50
C GLU A 238 -13.55 -4.23 -13.06
N LEU A 239 -12.67 -4.21 -14.06
CA LEU A 239 -12.03 -5.42 -14.58
C LEU A 239 -11.25 -6.14 -13.46
N ALA A 240 -10.46 -5.42 -12.66
CA ALA A 240 -9.72 -5.99 -11.55
C ALA A 240 -10.65 -6.63 -10.50
N ILE A 241 -11.76 -5.99 -10.16
CA ILE A 241 -12.79 -6.55 -9.27
C ILE A 241 -13.39 -7.82 -9.87
N ASN A 242 -13.68 -7.85 -11.17
CA ASN A 242 -14.25 -9.02 -11.83
C ASN A 242 -13.28 -10.20 -11.85
N ILE A 243 -11.99 -9.94 -12.12
CA ILE A 243 -10.93 -10.95 -12.03
C ILE A 243 -10.79 -11.46 -10.59
N THR A 244 -10.88 -10.58 -9.58
CA THR A 244 -10.85 -10.99 -8.17
C THR A 244 -12.03 -11.90 -7.83
N LYS A 245 -13.24 -11.59 -8.32
CA LYS A 245 -14.43 -12.44 -8.15
C LYS A 245 -14.25 -13.80 -8.83
N GLU A 246 -13.72 -13.81 -10.04
CA GLU A 246 -13.45 -15.03 -10.80
C GLU A 246 -12.50 -15.97 -10.05
N LEU A 247 -11.34 -15.44 -9.64
CA LEU A 247 -10.35 -16.20 -8.87
C LEU A 247 -10.89 -16.70 -7.53
N ALA A 248 -11.79 -15.93 -6.90
CA ALA A 248 -12.44 -16.28 -5.66
C ALA A 248 -13.65 -17.23 -5.84
N GLY A 249 -14.05 -17.58 -7.08
CA GLY A 249 -15.20 -18.44 -7.38
C GLY A 249 -16.56 -17.83 -6.97
N ILE A 250 -16.71 -16.50 -6.98
CA ILE A 250 -17.91 -15.80 -6.54
C ILE A 250 -18.50 -14.90 -7.64
N LYS A 251 -19.84 -14.82 -7.70
CA LYS A 251 -20.53 -13.98 -8.70
C LYS A 251 -20.77 -12.54 -8.23
N LYS A 252 -21.03 -12.34 -6.92
CA LYS A 252 -21.32 -11.04 -6.32
C LYS A 252 -20.45 -10.87 -5.08
N ALA A 253 -19.98 -9.65 -4.84
CA ALA A 253 -19.24 -9.30 -3.64
C ALA A 253 -19.51 -7.84 -3.25
N GLN A 254 -19.48 -7.57 -1.95
CA GLN A 254 -19.39 -6.23 -1.39
C GLN A 254 -17.91 -5.84 -1.30
N LEU A 255 -17.57 -4.62 -1.71
CA LEU A 255 -16.24 -4.08 -1.49
C LEU A 255 -16.12 -3.52 -0.07
N VAL A 256 -15.10 -3.96 0.65
CA VAL A 256 -14.77 -3.46 2.00
C VAL A 256 -13.39 -2.84 1.95
N TYR A 257 -13.30 -1.54 2.27
CA TYR A 257 -12.05 -0.81 2.25
C TYR A 257 -11.35 -0.94 3.60
N TYR A 258 -10.09 -1.36 3.55
CA TYR A 258 -9.18 -1.42 4.68
C TYR A 258 -8.33 -0.16 4.67
N GLU A 259 -8.58 0.71 5.62
CA GLU A 259 -7.90 2.00 5.75
C GLU A 259 -7.80 2.41 7.22
N ILE A 260 -6.74 3.14 7.57
CA ILE A 260 -6.58 3.71 8.90
C ILE A 260 -7.64 4.79 9.06
N LYS A 261 -8.64 4.53 9.91
CA LYS A 261 -9.62 5.56 10.26
C LYS A 261 -8.96 6.60 11.16
N PRO A 262 -9.05 7.90 10.83
CA PRO A 262 -8.56 8.93 11.74
C PRO A 262 -9.30 8.84 13.08
N SER A 263 -8.57 8.99 14.17
CA SER A 263 -9.15 9.06 15.50
C SER A 263 -10.14 10.23 15.60
N PHE A 264 -11.05 10.19 16.59
CA PHE A 264 -12.01 11.28 16.81
C PHE A 264 -11.30 12.63 16.99
N VAL A 265 -10.19 12.65 17.75
CA VAL A 265 -9.38 13.86 18.01
C VAL A 265 -8.75 14.36 16.70
N GLU A 266 -8.20 13.49 15.87
CA GLU A 266 -7.62 13.88 14.59
C GLU A 266 -8.65 14.41 13.60
N ARG A 267 -9.87 13.90 13.62
CA ARG A 267 -10.98 14.45 12.80
C ARG A 267 -11.32 15.87 13.21
N ILE A 268 -11.37 16.16 14.52
CA ILE A 268 -11.64 17.50 15.02
C ILE A 268 -10.47 18.44 14.69
N LEU A 269 -9.22 18.03 14.97
CA LEU A 269 -8.03 18.84 14.67
C LEU A 269 -7.89 19.08 13.17
N GLY A 270 -8.11 18.07 12.32
CA GLY A 270 -8.08 18.19 10.86
C GLY A 270 -9.11 19.21 10.35
N SER A 271 -10.33 19.17 10.85
CA SER A 271 -11.39 20.14 10.48
C SER A 271 -11.07 21.57 10.94
N LEU A 272 -10.40 21.73 12.08
CA LEU A 272 -9.97 23.03 12.58
C LEU A 272 -8.81 23.61 11.73
N THR A 273 -7.81 22.80 11.39
CA THR A 273 -6.68 23.23 10.56
C THR A 273 -7.10 23.57 9.14
N GLU A 274 -7.98 22.79 8.52
CA GLU A 274 -8.56 23.12 7.20
C GLU A 274 -9.36 24.42 7.25
N SER A 275 -10.20 24.61 8.25
CA SER A 275 -11.00 25.83 8.40
C SER A 275 -10.13 27.07 8.66
N MET A 276 -9.03 26.93 9.42
CA MET A 276 -8.04 28.01 9.64
C MET A 276 -7.24 28.32 8.37
N ALA A 277 -6.79 27.29 7.65
CA ALA A 277 -6.08 27.47 6.38
C ALA A 277 -6.94 28.16 5.32
N LEU A 278 -8.20 27.75 5.17
CA LEU A 278 -9.16 28.38 4.27
C LEU A 278 -9.44 29.84 4.68
N ARG A 279 -9.57 30.17 5.96
CA ARG A 279 -9.73 31.54 6.44
C ARG A 279 -8.51 32.42 6.17
N LEU A 280 -7.30 31.87 6.38
CA LEU A 280 -6.05 32.57 6.09
C LEU A 280 -5.88 32.85 4.58
N LEU A 281 -6.18 31.85 3.74
CA LEU A 281 -6.14 32.00 2.28
C LEU A 281 -7.19 33.00 1.78
N SER A 282 -8.43 32.96 2.31
CA SER A 282 -9.47 33.92 1.95
C SER A 282 -9.13 35.35 2.40
N SER A 283 -8.51 35.51 3.58
CA SER A 283 -8.07 36.83 4.07
C SER A 283 -6.89 37.41 3.28
N ALA A 284 -6.00 36.54 2.78
CA ALA A 284 -4.89 36.92 1.90
C ALA A 284 -5.39 37.32 0.50
N TYR A 285 -6.40 36.62 -0.03
CA TYR A 285 -6.99 36.93 -1.33
C TYR A 285 -7.76 38.29 -1.34
N ILE A 286 -8.40 38.65 -0.24
CA ILE A 286 -9.10 39.93 -0.09
C ILE A 286 -8.12 41.11 0.02
N LYS A 287 -6.89 40.90 0.52
CA LYS A 287 -5.85 41.94 0.63
C LYS A 287 -5.14 42.27 -0.68
N ILE A 288 -5.24 41.43 -1.70
CA ILE A 288 -4.57 41.63 -3.00
C ILE A 288 -5.47 42.41 -3.99
N ASN A 289 -6.77 42.57 -3.69
CA ASN A 289 -7.77 43.19 -4.58
C ASN A 289 -8.34 44.52 -4.06
N VAL A 290 -7.60 45.27 -3.20
CA VAL A 290 -7.94 46.64 -2.78
C VAL A 290 -6.83 47.60 -3.16
#